data_1e202adf26d09eacf46c3349fc19f064
#
_entry.id   1e202adf26d09eacf46c3349fc19f064
#
_cell.length_a   1.000
_cell.length_b   1.000
_cell.length_c   1.000
_cell.angle_alpha   90.00
_cell.angle_beta   90.00
_cell.angle_gamma   90.00
#
_symmetry.space_group_name_H-M   'P 1'
#
loop_
_entity.id
_entity.type
_entity.pdbx_description
1 polymer ?
#
loop_
_entity_poly.entity_id
_entity_poly.type
_entity_poly.pdbx_seq_one_letter_code
_entity_poly.pdbx_strand_id
1 'polypeptide(L)'
;MYNFDNFSMETMKTEIAKAGNLFYQYRACRRDSAIIYDIENIRHGLVYARTPLQMNDPFDSKVGFSVDEIYGECIDLALKQVDTTLDTNLKLVVTNLLRYRIVGETLGFVDALNKLKKYILIQSVIAKATPANIGQFVITNLNKLYRKCPQEIKKYLNKDAFLVFSLVIKDYENEEIEEKTIVDAFKMEEVLKELEEVVINVRDETYLPFLKEFLSKLTVTCFSASGWDNQLMWSHYANSYSGICVEYDFDKMDKFIGFMCPVKYSSVRPTVSLKDLGITELKTDENGKLITEEVNISAIFSHLLTKNKCWDYEQEWRIINVEGEPYTPLFVETPFVKSITLGLDLDDICKQLLWDVCKERGIECYQLVVNPSNYSLTRKILTDEDFVFDKEKEERYIKFICEHTIPLGEKISDNCNTLTNAMKEGNFESTSMMNVLTFTLDYLSDVYFLKRTFNRFCRCTNTSTSEVTGDTKIGIAISQIDSFISQSEIGVNKLDDSLVNIRIMNKITSNEFEVAKKIIADIKEMFEKHREVKWYGTEQVEVFNENIDIE
;
A
#
# COMPACT_ATOMS: atom_id res chain seq x y z
N MET A 1 -2.95 6.85 21.67
CA MET A 1 -3.81 6.05 20.77
C MET A 1 -4.75 7.05 20.14
N TYR A 2 -4.67 7.24 18.82
CA TYR A 2 -5.69 8.05 18.15
C TYR A 2 -7.02 7.35 18.37
N ASN A 3 -7.97 8.03 18.97
CA ASN A 3 -9.33 7.52 19.06
C ASN A 3 -10.03 7.90 17.76
N PHE A 4 -10.07 6.98 16.82
CA PHE A 4 -10.71 7.19 15.52
C PHE A 4 -12.23 7.42 15.64
N ASP A 5 -12.85 7.02 16.76
CA ASP A 5 -14.27 7.27 17.01
C ASP A 5 -14.61 8.77 17.15
N ASN A 6 -13.58 9.60 17.42
CA ASN A 6 -13.69 11.07 17.53
C ASN A 6 -12.82 11.80 16.49
N PHE A 7 -12.30 11.10 15.48
CA PHE A 7 -11.44 11.71 14.49
C PHE A 7 -12.28 12.50 13.47
N SER A 8 -12.13 13.82 13.48
CA SER A 8 -12.81 14.73 12.56
C SER A 8 -11.82 15.36 11.58
N MET A 9 -12.32 15.88 10.47
CA MET A 9 -11.52 16.67 9.50
C MET A 9 -10.82 17.84 10.17
N GLU A 10 -11.44 18.47 11.16
CA GLU A 10 -10.85 19.60 11.92
C GLU A 10 -9.68 19.13 12.79
N THR A 11 -9.83 17.97 13.45
CA THR A 11 -8.74 17.36 14.22
C THR A 11 -7.55 17.03 13.31
N MET A 12 -7.81 16.45 12.13
CA MET A 12 -6.79 16.13 11.15
C MET A 12 -6.05 17.37 10.66
N LYS A 13 -6.76 18.43 10.27
CA LYS A 13 -6.16 19.72 9.86
C LYS A 13 -5.29 20.31 10.97
N THR A 14 -5.73 20.20 12.22
CA THR A 14 -4.97 20.68 13.38
C THR A 14 -3.67 19.90 13.56
N GLU A 15 -3.67 18.59 13.42
CA GLU A 15 -2.45 17.77 13.53
C GLU A 15 -1.50 18.02 12.36
N ILE A 16 -2.00 18.18 11.14
CA ILE A 16 -1.21 18.56 9.96
C ILE A 16 -0.54 19.93 10.17
N ALA A 17 -1.29 20.92 10.69
CA ALA A 17 -0.75 22.24 10.99
C ALA A 17 0.33 22.19 12.08
N LYS A 18 0.18 21.36 13.11
CA LYS A 18 1.23 21.11 14.12
C LYS A 18 2.50 20.51 13.54
N ALA A 19 2.38 19.68 12.49
CA ALA A 19 3.51 19.12 11.76
C ALA A 19 4.15 20.12 10.76
N GLY A 20 3.60 21.35 10.64
CA GLY A 20 4.14 22.42 9.80
C GLY A 20 3.61 22.44 8.38
N ASN A 21 2.56 21.72 8.06
CA ASN A 21 1.88 21.63 6.75
C ASN A 21 2.74 21.12 5.58
N LEU A 22 4.04 20.92 5.76
CA LEU A 22 4.96 20.50 4.71
C LEU A 22 5.28 19.00 4.83
N PHE A 23 5.03 18.27 3.74
CA PHE A 23 5.29 16.85 3.67
C PHE A 23 6.04 16.50 2.40
N TYR A 24 6.77 15.40 2.44
CA TYR A 24 7.75 15.05 1.44
C TYR A 24 7.52 13.64 0.90
N GLN A 25 7.75 13.46 -0.40
CA GLN A 25 7.83 12.13 -1.00
C GLN A 25 9.15 11.98 -1.73
N TYR A 26 9.90 10.94 -1.38
CA TYR A 26 11.11 10.55 -2.08
C TYR A 26 10.78 9.51 -3.13
N ARG A 27 11.20 9.74 -4.37
CA ARG A 27 10.85 8.93 -5.52
C ARG A 27 12.08 8.56 -6.32
N ALA A 28 12.10 7.35 -6.87
CA ALA A 28 13.23 6.85 -7.65
C ALA A 28 13.40 7.56 -8.99
N CYS A 29 12.33 8.05 -9.59
CA CYS A 29 12.31 8.73 -10.90
C CYS A 29 13.12 7.97 -11.96
N ARG A 30 12.88 6.66 -12.11
CA ARG A 30 13.63 5.80 -13.03
C ARG A 30 13.07 5.87 -14.44
N ARG A 31 13.99 5.89 -15.41
CA ARG A 31 13.70 5.86 -16.84
C ARG A 31 13.80 4.43 -17.42
N ASP A 32 13.33 3.44 -16.68
CA ASP A 32 13.36 2.02 -17.08
C ASP A 32 12.09 1.58 -17.82
N SER A 33 11.10 2.46 -17.92
CA SER A 33 9.86 2.25 -18.64
C SER A 33 9.59 3.36 -19.66
N ALA A 34 8.67 3.11 -20.59
CA ALA A 34 8.23 4.10 -21.57
C ALA A 34 7.56 5.32 -20.93
N ILE A 35 7.02 5.19 -19.72
CA ILE A 35 6.38 6.27 -18.97
C ILE A 35 7.13 6.45 -17.65
N ILE A 36 7.55 7.69 -17.38
CA ILE A 36 8.17 8.04 -16.11
C ILE A 36 7.05 8.48 -15.16
N TYR A 37 6.37 7.52 -14.56
CA TYR A 37 5.18 7.74 -13.72
C TYR A 37 5.37 8.78 -12.61
N ASP A 38 6.58 8.91 -12.07
CA ASP A 38 6.85 9.92 -11.04
C ASP A 38 6.74 11.35 -11.61
N ILE A 39 7.17 11.56 -12.84
CA ILE A 39 7.07 12.86 -13.54
C ILE A 39 5.62 13.13 -13.94
N GLU A 40 4.93 12.14 -14.50
CA GLU A 40 3.56 12.29 -14.95
C GLU A 40 2.60 12.58 -13.79
N ASN A 41 2.78 11.92 -12.67
CA ASN A 41 2.01 12.22 -11.47
C ASN A 41 2.18 13.68 -11.01
N ILE A 42 3.41 14.20 -11.05
CA ILE A 42 3.67 15.61 -10.72
C ILE A 42 2.98 16.53 -11.73
N ARG A 43 3.09 16.22 -13.03
CA ARG A 43 2.47 16.98 -14.12
C ARG A 43 0.96 17.11 -13.94
N HIS A 44 0.29 16.04 -13.54
CA HIS A 44 -1.17 16.01 -13.37
C HIS A 44 -1.65 16.44 -12.00
N GLY A 45 -0.74 16.65 -11.04
CA GLY A 45 -1.09 16.94 -9.65
C GLY A 45 -1.83 15.78 -8.99
N LEU A 46 -1.38 14.56 -9.25
CA LEU A 46 -1.95 13.33 -8.73
C LEU A 46 -0.90 12.56 -7.93
N VAL A 47 -1.36 11.77 -6.99
CA VAL A 47 -0.55 10.77 -6.28
C VAL A 47 -1.20 9.40 -6.44
N TYR A 48 -0.37 8.43 -6.71
CA TYR A 48 -0.77 7.04 -6.81
C TYR A 48 -0.85 6.42 -5.41
N ALA A 49 -2.05 6.02 -5.01
CA ALA A 49 -2.31 5.31 -3.78
C ALA A 49 -2.34 3.81 -4.03
N ARG A 50 -1.55 3.06 -3.26
CA ARG A 50 -1.44 1.59 -3.38
C ARG A 50 -2.32 0.90 -2.35
N THR A 51 -2.74 -0.32 -2.66
CA THR A 51 -3.38 -1.15 -1.63
C THR A 51 -2.33 -1.59 -0.58
N PRO A 52 -2.73 -1.80 0.69
CA PRO A 52 -1.82 -2.31 1.73
C PRO A 52 -1.10 -3.60 1.32
N LEU A 53 -1.74 -4.43 0.48
CA LEU A 53 -1.17 -5.69 -0.01
C LEU A 53 0.03 -5.51 -0.96
N GLN A 54 0.18 -4.32 -1.56
CA GLN A 54 1.24 -3.98 -2.51
C GLN A 54 2.43 -3.25 -1.86
N MET A 55 2.40 -3.04 -0.53
CA MET A 55 3.53 -2.43 0.19
C MET A 55 4.76 -3.35 0.15
N ASN A 56 5.93 -2.74 0.01
CA ASN A 56 7.21 -3.44 -0.16
C ASN A 56 7.72 -4.11 1.13
N ASP A 57 7.49 -3.52 2.29
CA ASP A 57 7.87 -4.11 3.57
C ASP A 57 6.91 -5.26 3.91
N PRO A 58 7.42 -6.47 4.19
CA PRO A 58 6.58 -7.62 4.54
C PRO A 58 5.82 -7.44 5.87
N PHE A 59 6.20 -6.47 6.68
CA PHE A 59 5.56 -6.18 7.98
C PHE A 59 4.68 -4.93 7.93
N ASP A 60 4.89 -4.06 6.94
CA ASP A 60 4.17 -2.80 6.83
C ASP A 60 2.80 -2.98 6.19
N SER A 61 1.78 -2.42 6.81
CA SER A 61 0.39 -2.44 6.33
C SER A 61 -0.18 -3.84 6.06
N LYS A 62 0.60 -4.89 6.26
CA LYS A 62 0.13 -6.27 6.26
C LYS A 62 -0.33 -6.61 7.66
N VAL A 63 -1.62 -6.90 7.79
CA VAL A 63 -2.21 -7.18 9.10
C VAL A 63 -1.39 -8.25 9.82
N GLY A 64 -0.86 -7.86 10.98
CA GLY A 64 -0.23 -8.78 11.91
C GLY A 64 -1.33 -9.56 12.61
N PHE A 65 -1.12 -10.83 12.70
CA PHE A 65 -1.89 -11.68 13.61
C PHE A 65 -0.91 -12.45 14.46
N SER A 66 -1.23 -12.57 15.73
CA SER A 66 -0.63 -13.61 16.54
C SER A 66 -1.22 -14.92 16.03
N VAL A 67 -0.36 -15.79 15.51
CA VAL A 67 -0.78 -17.13 15.07
C VAL A 67 -1.55 -17.82 16.19
N ASP A 68 -1.08 -17.69 17.44
CA ASP A 68 -1.74 -18.22 18.63
C ASP A 68 -3.12 -17.63 18.89
N GLU A 69 -3.28 -16.31 18.74
CA GLU A 69 -4.56 -15.63 18.98
C GLU A 69 -5.59 -16.04 17.94
N ILE A 70 -5.23 -16.03 16.66
CA ILE A 70 -6.15 -16.41 15.57
C ILE A 70 -6.55 -17.86 15.66
N TYR A 71 -5.58 -18.76 15.86
CA TYR A 71 -5.94 -20.16 16.05
C TYR A 71 -6.79 -20.36 17.30
N GLY A 72 -6.52 -19.62 18.38
CA GLY A 72 -7.37 -19.60 19.57
C GLY A 72 -8.80 -19.20 19.24
N GLU A 73 -8.99 -18.10 18.52
CA GLU A 73 -10.31 -17.63 18.10
C GLU A 73 -11.00 -18.58 17.12
N CYS A 74 -10.27 -19.14 16.14
CA CYS A 74 -10.80 -20.16 15.23
C CYS A 74 -11.23 -21.42 15.98
N ILE A 75 -10.45 -21.86 16.97
CA ILE A 75 -10.80 -22.98 17.84
C ILE A 75 -12.07 -22.67 18.65
N ASP A 76 -12.17 -21.46 19.22
CA ASP A 76 -13.35 -21.05 19.98
C ASP A 76 -14.61 -21.00 19.08
N LEU A 77 -14.49 -20.54 17.84
CA LEU A 77 -15.58 -20.55 16.87
C LEU A 77 -15.96 -21.98 16.43
N ALA A 78 -14.97 -22.83 16.17
CA ALA A 78 -15.21 -24.23 15.84
C ALA A 78 -15.91 -24.97 16.98
N LEU A 79 -15.47 -24.75 18.22
CA LEU A 79 -16.11 -25.33 19.41
C LEU A 79 -17.55 -24.83 19.63
N LYS A 80 -17.91 -23.66 19.15
CA LYS A 80 -19.32 -23.17 19.17
C LYS A 80 -20.18 -23.83 18.11
N GLN A 81 -19.60 -24.17 16.95
CA GLN A 81 -20.33 -24.84 15.85
C GLN A 81 -20.63 -26.31 16.16
N VAL A 82 -19.65 -26.99 16.72
CA VAL A 82 -19.85 -28.37 17.14
C VAL A 82 -20.63 -28.33 18.44
N ASP A 83 -21.92 -28.67 18.39
CA ASP A 83 -22.80 -28.76 19.57
C ASP A 83 -22.32 -29.90 20.50
N THR A 84 -21.19 -29.65 21.10
CA THR A 84 -20.53 -30.61 21.94
C THR A 84 -20.99 -30.44 23.38
N THR A 85 -21.50 -31.48 23.97
CA THR A 85 -21.73 -31.64 25.42
C THR A 85 -20.41 -31.64 26.21
N LEU A 86 -19.33 -31.06 25.62
CA LEU A 86 -18.02 -30.97 26.27
C LEU A 86 -18.09 -30.06 27.50
N ASP A 87 -17.78 -30.60 28.66
CA ASP A 87 -17.64 -29.78 29.84
C ASP A 87 -16.44 -28.79 29.72
N THR A 88 -16.36 -27.83 30.62
CA THR A 88 -15.33 -26.77 30.58
C THR A 88 -13.91 -27.34 30.62
N ASN A 89 -13.69 -28.45 31.28
CA ASN A 89 -12.35 -29.07 31.40
C ASN A 89 -11.98 -29.77 30.10
N LEU A 90 -12.96 -30.46 29.50
CA LEU A 90 -12.78 -31.14 28.21
C LEU A 90 -12.51 -30.13 27.08
N LYS A 91 -13.23 -29.00 27.06
CA LYS A 91 -12.95 -27.88 26.15
C LYS A 91 -11.51 -27.37 26.28
N LEU A 92 -11.00 -27.22 27.49
CA LEU A 92 -9.63 -26.80 27.73
C LEU A 92 -8.60 -27.81 27.18
N VAL A 93 -8.86 -29.10 27.35
CA VAL A 93 -8.00 -30.19 26.81
C VAL A 93 -7.99 -30.13 25.28
N VAL A 94 -9.17 -30.09 24.66
CA VAL A 94 -9.34 -30.01 23.22
C VAL A 94 -8.65 -28.77 22.64
N THR A 95 -8.86 -27.62 23.26
CA THR A 95 -8.20 -26.36 22.83
C THR A 95 -6.68 -26.49 22.81
N ASN A 96 -6.08 -27.04 23.86
CA ASN A 96 -4.63 -27.18 23.92
C ASN A 96 -4.09 -28.24 22.95
N LEU A 97 -4.80 -29.33 22.74
CA LEU A 97 -4.42 -30.36 21.79
C LEU A 97 -4.54 -29.85 20.33
N LEU A 98 -5.59 -29.12 20.01
CA LEU A 98 -5.75 -28.48 18.68
C LEU A 98 -4.65 -27.45 18.43
N ARG A 99 -4.33 -26.62 19.41
CA ARG A 99 -3.18 -25.70 19.30
C ARG A 99 -1.88 -26.44 19.04
N TYR A 100 -1.64 -27.52 19.74
CA TYR A 100 -0.46 -28.36 19.51
C TYR A 100 -0.42 -28.93 18.09
N ARG A 101 -1.52 -29.48 17.57
CA ARG A 101 -1.59 -30.09 16.24
C ARG A 101 -1.49 -29.07 15.11
N ILE A 102 -2.20 -27.96 15.23
CA ILE A 102 -2.36 -26.99 14.15
C ILE A 102 -1.19 -26.00 14.09
N VAL A 103 -0.76 -25.50 15.23
CA VAL A 103 0.28 -24.46 15.30
C VAL A 103 1.68 -25.06 15.31
N GLY A 104 1.80 -26.35 15.61
CA GLY A 104 3.09 -26.98 15.86
C GLY A 104 3.80 -26.38 17.07
N GLU A 105 3.11 -25.58 17.88
CA GLU A 105 3.58 -25.13 19.20
C GLU A 105 3.66 -26.30 20.14
N THR A 106 4.55 -26.99 19.85
CA THR A 106 5.27 -28.06 20.39
C THR A 106 5.22 -28.05 21.88
N LEU A 107 5.30 -29.03 22.47
CA LEU A 107 5.93 -29.30 23.76
C LEU A 107 5.39 -28.50 24.96
N GLY A 108 4.93 -27.28 24.80
CA GLY A 108 4.54 -26.44 25.93
C GLY A 108 3.44 -27.05 26.79
N PHE A 109 2.35 -27.53 26.17
CA PHE A 109 1.27 -28.18 26.90
C PHE A 109 1.68 -29.57 27.37
N VAL A 110 2.24 -30.40 26.48
CA VAL A 110 2.72 -31.76 26.81
C VAL A 110 3.89 -31.70 27.79
N ASP A 111 4.80 -30.73 27.62
CA ASP A 111 5.88 -30.48 28.58
C ASP A 111 5.34 -30.04 29.97
N ALA A 112 4.30 -29.18 29.97
CA ALA A 112 3.63 -28.82 31.23
C ALA A 112 2.99 -30.01 31.92
N LEU A 113 2.43 -30.97 31.18
CA LEU A 113 1.90 -32.20 31.72
C LEU A 113 3.01 -33.12 32.29
N ASN A 114 4.12 -33.21 31.58
CA ASN A 114 5.30 -33.95 32.09
C ASN A 114 5.88 -33.29 33.35
N LYS A 115 5.92 -31.96 33.38
CA LYS A 115 6.29 -31.21 34.59
C LYS A 115 5.27 -31.40 35.73
N LEU A 116 3.97 -31.42 35.41
CA LEU A 116 2.91 -31.72 36.38
C LEU A 116 3.11 -33.10 36.97
N LYS A 117 3.33 -34.12 36.13
CA LYS A 117 3.62 -35.49 36.56
C LYS A 117 4.77 -35.52 37.56
N LYS A 118 5.93 -34.96 37.20
CA LYS A 118 7.10 -34.85 38.06
C LYS A 118 6.80 -34.09 39.35
N TYR A 119 6.07 -32.99 39.27
CA TYR A 119 5.69 -32.17 40.41
C TYR A 119 4.82 -32.96 41.41
N ILE A 120 3.74 -33.61 40.93
CA ILE A 120 2.85 -34.41 41.76
C ILE A 120 3.60 -35.57 42.42
N LEU A 121 4.44 -36.28 41.67
CA LEU A 121 5.26 -37.36 42.18
C LEU A 121 6.16 -36.89 43.32
N ILE A 122 6.89 -35.80 43.15
CA ILE A 122 7.75 -35.24 44.21
C ILE A 122 6.94 -34.85 45.43
N GLN A 123 5.80 -34.20 45.26
CA GLN A 123 4.95 -33.78 46.39
C GLN A 123 4.34 -34.98 47.12
N SER A 124 3.97 -36.02 46.39
CA SER A 124 3.44 -37.27 46.98
C SER A 124 4.49 -38.01 47.83
N VAL A 125 5.73 -38.09 47.35
CA VAL A 125 6.85 -38.68 48.08
C VAL A 125 7.14 -37.91 49.38
N ILE A 126 7.19 -36.57 49.28
CA ILE A 126 7.38 -35.70 50.46
C ILE A 126 6.27 -35.91 51.50
N ALA A 127 5.02 -36.11 51.03
CA ALA A 127 3.88 -36.36 51.92
C ALA A 127 3.75 -37.82 52.37
N LYS A 128 4.67 -38.68 51.94
CA LYS A 128 4.62 -40.15 52.22
C LYS A 128 3.32 -40.79 51.69
N ALA A 129 2.74 -40.29 50.59
CA ALA A 129 1.61 -40.93 49.94
C ALA A 129 2.11 -42.16 49.16
N THR A 130 1.32 -43.22 49.15
CA THR A 130 1.62 -44.40 48.32
C THR A 130 1.08 -44.22 46.90
N PRO A 131 1.62 -44.87 45.87
CA PRO A 131 1.11 -44.80 44.51
C PRO A 131 -0.41 -45.01 44.41
N ALA A 132 -0.95 -45.96 45.17
CA ALA A 132 -2.38 -46.26 45.22
C ALA A 132 -3.24 -45.11 45.78
N ASN A 133 -2.66 -44.17 46.51
CA ASN A 133 -3.37 -43.05 47.16
C ASN A 133 -3.06 -41.68 46.56
N ILE A 134 -2.29 -41.62 45.49
CA ILE A 134 -1.91 -40.33 44.88
C ILE A 134 -3.14 -39.50 44.46
N GLY A 135 -4.15 -40.10 43.86
CA GLY A 135 -5.40 -39.43 43.51
C GLY A 135 -6.09 -38.77 44.69
N GLN A 136 -6.25 -39.52 45.79
CA GLN A 136 -6.84 -39.00 47.04
C GLN A 136 -5.97 -37.89 47.65
N PHE A 137 -4.65 -38.04 47.61
CA PHE A 137 -3.70 -37.02 48.05
C PHE A 137 -3.87 -35.70 47.26
N VAL A 138 -4.00 -35.78 45.92
CA VAL A 138 -4.22 -34.60 45.07
C VAL A 138 -5.54 -33.93 45.40
N ILE A 139 -6.64 -34.69 45.46
CA ILE A 139 -7.97 -34.13 45.79
C ILE A 139 -7.92 -33.42 47.15
N THR A 140 -7.38 -34.06 48.17
CA THR A 140 -7.33 -33.50 49.53
C THR A 140 -6.45 -32.26 49.63
N ASN A 141 -5.40 -32.17 48.83
CA ASN A 141 -4.41 -31.10 48.90
C ASN A 141 -4.46 -30.12 47.71
N LEU A 142 -5.47 -30.16 46.84
CA LEU A 142 -5.55 -29.45 45.59
C LEU A 142 -5.17 -27.96 45.70
N ASN A 143 -5.79 -27.23 46.60
CA ASN A 143 -5.53 -25.79 46.77
C ASN A 143 -4.07 -25.49 47.13
N LYS A 144 -3.46 -26.32 47.94
CA LYS A 144 -2.06 -26.16 48.34
C LYS A 144 -1.11 -26.53 47.21
N LEU A 145 -1.39 -27.62 46.51
CA LEU A 145 -0.59 -28.07 45.36
C LEU A 145 -0.65 -27.07 44.24
N TYR A 146 -1.83 -26.64 43.80
CA TYR A 146 -1.98 -25.69 42.73
C TYR A 146 -1.35 -24.33 43.06
N ARG A 147 -1.51 -23.84 44.32
CA ARG A 147 -0.90 -22.56 44.70
C ARG A 147 0.62 -22.58 44.60
N LYS A 148 1.25 -23.75 44.92
CA LYS A 148 2.70 -23.92 44.94
C LYS A 148 3.30 -24.48 43.65
N CYS A 149 2.48 -24.88 42.68
CA CYS A 149 3.02 -25.43 41.44
C CYS A 149 3.77 -24.40 40.61
N PRO A 150 4.75 -24.82 39.79
CA PRO A 150 5.50 -23.95 38.87
C PRO A 150 4.61 -23.13 37.95
N GLN A 151 5.08 -21.94 37.57
CA GLN A 151 4.34 -21.04 36.67
C GLN A 151 4.19 -21.63 35.26
N GLU A 152 5.16 -22.42 34.80
CA GLU A 152 5.13 -23.15 33.54
C GLU A 152 3.92 -24.08 33.42
N ILE A 153 3.50 -24.69 34.55
CA ILE A 153 2.30 -25.52 34.61
C ILE A 153 1.04 -24.64 34.61
N LYS A 154 1.05 -23.55 35.39
CA LYS A 154 -0.09 -22.63 35.50
C LYS A 154 -0.40 -21.88 34.20
N LYS A 155 0.60 -21.71 33.34
CA LYS A 155 0.43 -21.12 32.02
C LYS A 155 -0.57 -21.90 31.16
N TYR A 156 -0.58 -23.23 31.29
CA TYR A 156 -1.38 -24.14 30.47
C TYR A 156 -2.56 -24.76 31.20
N LEU A 157 -2.49 -24.86 32.53
CA LEU A 157 -3.51 -25.56 33.33
C LEU A 157 -4.08 -24.63 34.40
N ASN A 158 -5.37 -24.33 34.29
CA ASN A 158 -6.10 -23.75 35.41
C ASN A 158 -6.25 -24.78 36.54
N LYS A 159 -6.84 -24.41 37.67
CA LYS A 159 -6.95 -25.26 38.82
C LYS A 159 -7.75 -26.56 38.58
N ASP A 160 -8.80 -26.44 37.75
CA ASP A 160 -9.68 -27.58 37.45
C ASP A 160 -9.00 -28.56 36.49
N ALA A 161 -8.34 -28.04 35.45
CA ALA A 161 -7.51 -28.84 34.55
C ALA A 161 -6.33 -29.49 35.29
N PHE A 162 -5.69 -28.75 36.20
CA PHE A 162 -4.65 -29.34 37.07
C PHE A 162 -5.17 -30.57 37.84
N LEU A 163 -6.40 -30.48 38.40
CA LEU A 163 -7.01 -31.62 39.10
C LEU A 163 -7.27 -32.78 38.13
N VAL A 164 -7.96 -32.51 37.01
CA VAL A 164 -8.33 -33.53 36.02
C VAL A 164 -7.10 -34.27 35.51
N PHE A 165 -6.09 -33.54 35.06
CA PHE A 165 -4.86 -34.17 34.57
C PHE A 165 -4.08 -34.89 35.65
N SER A 166 -4.03 -34.39 36.88
CA SER A 166 -3.39 -35.08 38.00
C SER A 166 -4.07 -36.40 38.33
N LEU A 167 -5.36 -36.56 38.03
CA LEU A 167 -6.10 -37.81 38.24
C LEU A 167 -6.02 -38.77 37.06
N VAL A 168 -5.90 -38.22 35.84
CA VAL A 168 -5.83 -38.99 34.58
C VAL A 168 -4.45 -39.60 34.36
N ILE A 169 -3.40 -38.90 34.80
CA ILE A 169 -2.02 -39.40 34.73
C ILE A 169 -1.82 -40.50 35.78
N LYS A 170 -2.40 -41.67 35.52
CA LYS A 170 -2.36 -42.78 36.51
C LYS A 170 -1.03 -43.50 36.59
N ASP A 171 -0.27 -43.55 35.51
CA ASP A 171 1.01 -44.24 35.45
C ASP A 171 2.17 -43.27 35.62
N TYR A 172 2.50 -42.99 36.88
CA TYR A 172 3.59 -42.10 37.25
C TYR A 172 4.99 -42.71 37.07
N GLU A 173 5.07 -44.01 36.76
CA GLU A 173 6.31 -44.69 37.05
C GLU A 173 7.36 -44.68 35.93
N ASN A 174 7.06 -44.64 34.64
CA ASN A 174 8.19 -44.83 33.71
C ASN A 174 8.13 -44.23 32.27
N GLU A 175 7.09 -43.59 31.84
CA GLU A 175 7.07 -43.05 30.46
C GLU A 175 6.78 -41.55 30.40
N GLU A 176 7.41 -40.85 29.46
CA GLU A 176 7.03 -39.49 29.15
C GLU A 176 5.61 -39.48 28.60
N ILE A 177 4.83 -38.46 28.95
CA ILE A 177 3.48 -38.29 28.42
C ILE A 177 3.62 -37.80 27.00
N GLU A 178 3.12 -38.55 26.04
CA GLU A 178 2.95 -38.18 24.64
C GLU A 178 1.52 -37.71 24.41
N GLU A 179 1.30 -36.92 23.34
CA GLU A 179 -0.02 -36.49 22.92
C GLU A 179 -0.98 -37.67 22.79
N LYS A 180 -0.54 -38.75 22.13
CA LYS A 180 -1.32 -39.97 21.94
C LYS A 180 -1.86 -40.54 23.24
N THR A 181 -1.09 -40.51 24.30
CA THR A 181 -1.51 -40.99 25.62
C THR A 181 -2.72 -40.21 26.16
N ILE A 182 -2.75 -38.89 25.90
CA ILE A 182 -3.84 -38.02 26.34
C ILE A 182 -5.08 -38.25 25.46
N VAL A 183 -4.89 -38.32 24.15
CA VAL A 183 -5.95 -38.55 23.18
C VAL A 183 -6.65 -39.88 23.41
N ASP A 184 -5.89 -40.95 23.66
CA ASP A 184 -6.41 -42.28 23.95
C ASP A 184 -7.14 -42.31 25.30
N ALA A 185 -6.61 -41.63 26.32
CA ALA A 185 -7.22 -41.56 27.63
C ALA A 185 -8.60 -40.90 27.64
N PHE A 186 -8.79 -39.90 26.78
CA PHE A 186 -10.04 -39.17 26.63
C PHE A 186 -10.90 -39.66 25.46
N LYS A 187 -10.41 -40.61 24.64
CA LYS A 187 -11.08 -41.12 23.42
C LYS A 187 -11.49 -39.99 22.46
N MET A 188 -10.58 -39.07 22.21
CA MET A 188 -10.89 -37.80 21.52
C MET A 188 -10.40 -37.75 20.07
N GLU A 189 -9.80 -38.79 19.53
CA GLU A 189 -9.16 -38.71 18.21
C GLU A 189 -10.11 -38.28 17.10
N GLU A 190 -11.35 -38.79 17.06
CA GLU A 190 -12.35 -38.45 16.07
C GLU A 190 -12.79 -36.97 16.20
N VAL A 191 -13.08 -36.56 17.45
CA VAL A 191 -13.49 -35.18 17.76
C VAL A 191 -12.37 -34.19 17.43
N LEU A 192 -11.12 -34.53 17.73
CA LEU A 192 -9.99 -33.66 17.40
C LEU A 192 -9.79 -33.52 15.89
N LYS A 193 -9.94 -34.59 15.10
CA LYS A 193 -9.84 -34.53 13.65
C LYS A 193 -10.94 -33.68 13.05
N GLU A 194 -12.18 -33.85 13.48
CA GLU A 194 -13.31 -33.07 13.00
C GLU A 194 -13.12 -31.58 13.31
N LEU A 195 -12.71 -31.24 14.54
CA LEU A 195 -12.47 -29.87 14.95
C LEU A 195 -11.23 -29.26 14.27
N GLU A 196 -10.18 -30.04 14.03
CA GLU A 196 -8.98 -29.61 13.31
C GLU A 196 -9.35 -29.20 11.88
N GLU A 197 -10.15 -29.98 11.18
CA GLU A 197 -10.65 -29.68 9.84
C GLU A 197 -11.50 -28.39 9.86
N VAL A 198 -12.42 -28.23 10.81
CA VAL A 198 -13.22 -27.02 10.98
C VAL A 198 -12.34 -25.80 11.24
N VAL A 199 -11.35 -25.89 12.12
CA VAL A 199 -10.43 -24.77 12.45
C VAL A 199 -9.63 -24.34 11.23
N ILE A 200 -9.11 -25.31 10.48
CA ILE A 200 -8.35 -25.04 9.23
C ILE A 200 -9.26 -24.35 8.22
N ASN A 201 -10.47 -24.85 8.02
CA ASN A 201 -11.45 -24.27 7.10
C ASN A 201 -11.84 -22.84 7.51
N VAL A 202 -12.08 -22.58 8.81
CA VAL A 202 -12.36 -21.22 9.32
C VAL A 202 -11.21 -20.27 9.00
N ARG A 203 -9.97 -20.70 9.16
CA ARG A 203 -8.81 -19.87 8.83
C ARG A 203 -8.69 -19.64 7.33
N ASP A 204 -8.67 -20.70 6.55
CA ASP A 204 -8.27 -20.67 5.14
C ASP A 204 -9.42 -20.25 4.20
N GLU A 205 -10.63 -20.69 4.48
CA GLU A 205 -11.80 -20.42 3.64
C GLU A 205 -12.60 -19.18 4.08
N THR A 206 -12.42 -18.72 5.31
CA THR A 206 -13.21 -17.63 5.87
C THR A 206 -12.35 -16.42 6.23
N TYR A 207 -11.43 -16.58 7.18
CA TYR A 207 -10.69 -15.45 7.76
C TYR A 207 -9.72 -14.82 6.75
N LEU A 208 -8.81 -15.59 6.17
CA LEU A 208 -7.80 -15.04 5.27
C LEU A 208 -8.39 -14.43 3.98
N PRO A 209 -9.38 -15.04 3.32
CA PRO A 209 -10.06 -14.43 2.19
C PRO A 209 -10.77 -13.14 2.56
N PHE A 210 -11.52 -13.11 3.66
CA PHE A 210 -12.20 -11.92 4.15
C PHE A 210 -11.24 -10.76 4.41
N LEU A 211 -10.16 -11.02 5.16
CA LEU A 211 -9.14 -10.02 5.44
C LEU A 211 -8.49 -9.50 4.15
N LYS A 212 -8.16 -10.40 3.23
CA LYS A 212 -7.57 -10.04 1.94
C LYS A 212 -8.52 -9.18 1.10
N GLU A 213 -9.80 -9.54 1.03
CA GLU A 213 -10.82 -8.74 0.34
C GLU A 213 -10.96 -7.36 0.99
N PHE A 214 -11.04 -7.30 2.32
CA PHE A 214 -11.15 -6.03 3.04
C PHE A 214 -9.95 -5.12 2.76
N LEU A 215 -8.73 -5.62 2.92
CA LEU A 215 -7.50 -4.84 2.67
C LEU A 215 -7.34 -4.44 1.20
N SER A 216 -7.89 -5.22 0.27
CA SER A 216 -7.82 -4.89 -1.16
C SER A 216 -8.63 -3.65 -1.54
N LYS A 217 -9.64 -3.30 -0.73
CA LYS A 217 -10.49 -2.10 -0.92
C LYS A 217 -9.90 -0.84 -0.29
N LEU A 218 -8.83 -0.98 0.47
CA LEU A 218 -8.13 0.15 1.06
C LEU A 218 -7.01 0.60 0.16
N THR A 219 -6.79 1.91 0.11
CA THR A 219 -5.59 2.46 -0.52
C THR A 219 -4.84 3.37 0.43
N VAL A 220 -3.52 3.36 0.32
CA VAL A 220 -2.61 4.09 1.20
C VAL A 220 -1.61 4.88 0.37
N THR A 221 -1.45 6.15 0.73
CA THR A 221 -0.39 7.02 0.22
C THR A 221 0.48 7.49 1.37
N CYS A 222 1.79 7.33 1.23
CA CYS A 222 2.76 7.65 2.28
C CYS A 222 3.48 8.96 1.97
N PHE A 223 3.64 9.77 3.01
CA PHE A 223 4.42 11.01 3.01
C PHE A 223 5.37 11.00 4.20
N SER A 224 6.42 11.80 4.14
CA SER A 224 7.37 12.00 5.24
C SER A 224 7.28 13.42 5.79
N ALA A 225 7.37 13.59 7.09
CA ALA A 225 7.55 14.89 7.73
C ALA A 225 9.03 15.18 8.07
N SER A 226 9.97 14.30 7.65
CA SER A 226 11.38 14.41 8.03
C SER A 226 12.19 15.50 7.28
N GLY A 227 11.56 16.24 6.36
CA GLY A 227 12.24 17.24 5.54
C GLY A 227 12.78 16.67 4.22
N TRP A 228 13.36 17.56 3.40
CA TRP A 228 13.99 17.21 2.11
C TRP A 228 15.46 16.78 2.26
N ASP A 229 16.07 16.96 3.40
CA ASP A 229 17.49 16.73 3.68
C ASP A 229 17.79 15.43 4.43
N ASN A 230 16.80 14.58 4.61
CA ASN A 230 16.96 13.29 5.28
C ASN A 230 17.77 12.30 4.41
N GLN A 231 19.00 12.02 4.82
CA GLN A 231 19.96 11.20 4.07
C GLN A 231 19.50 9.74 3.90
N LEU A 232 18.81 9.18 4.91
CA LEU A 232 18.31 7.80 4.83
C LEU A 232 17.15 7.71 3.83
N MET A 233 16.29 8.72 3.77
CA MET A 233 15.22 8.80 2.79
C MET A 233 15.78 8.89 1.36
N TRP A 234 16.81 9.71 1.13
CA TRP A 234 17.51 9.77 -0.16
C TRP A 234 18.12 8.44 -0.56
N SER A 235 18.74 7.75 0.39
CA SER A 235 19.36 6.45 0.14
C SER A 235 18.34 5.37 -0.20
N HIS A 236 17.28 5.25 0.59
CA HIS A 236 16.33 4.14 0.50
C HIS A 236 15.25 4.34 -0.57
N TYR A 237 14.74 5.57 -0.74
CA TYR A 237 13.55 5.85 -1.55
C TYR A 237 13.82 6.65 -2.81
N ALA A 238 14.92 7.41 -2.88
CA ALA A 238 15.30 8.20 -4.04
C ALA A 238 16.43 7.54 -4.85
N ASN A 239 16.39 6.22 -5.00
CA ASN A 239 17.34 5.45 -5.81
C ASN A 239 18.81 5.81 -5.52
N SER A 240 19.21 5.78 -4.24
CA SER A 240 20.56 6.14 -3.80
C SER A 240 21.01 7.51 -4.29
N TYR A 241 20.20 8.54 -4.03
CA TYR A 241 20.42 9.94 -4.40
C TYR A 241 20.30 10.27 -5.90
N SER A 242 19.90 9.32 -6.75
CA SER A 242 19.66 9.59 -8.18
C SER A 242 18.19 9.76 -8.54
N GLY A 243 17.34 9.91 -7.54
CA GLY A 243 15.90 10.21 -7.69
C GLY A 243 15.56 11.66 -7.36
N ILE A 244 14.36 11.86 -6.84
CA ILE A 244 13.80 13.18 -6.50
C ILE A 244 13.16 13.18 -5.11
N CYS A 245 13.03 14.38 -4.54
CA CYS A 245 12.19 14.64 -3.37
C CYS A 245 11.17 15.74 -3.72
N VAL A 246 9.88 15.40 -3.61
CA VAL A 246 8.76 16.31 -3.86
C VAL A 246 8.26 16.87 -2.54
N GLU A 247 8.17 18.18 -2.40
CA GLU A 247 7.65 18.92 -1.25
C GLU A 247 6.21 19.36 -1.52
N TYR A 248 5.28 18.94 -0.66
CA TYR A 248 3.85 19.27 -0.75
C TYR A 248 3.45 20.23 0.36
N ASP A 249 2.62 21.21 0.02
CA ASP A 249 2.06 22.19 0.96
C ASP A 249 0.58 21.85 1.22
N PHE A 250 0.32 21.23 2.35
CA PHE A 250 -1.02 20.81 2.75
C PHE A 250 -1.90 21.97 3.26
N ASP A 251 -1.32 23.13 3.52
CA ASP A 251 -2.10 24.34 3.86
C ASP A 251 -2.95 24.83 2.67
N LYS A 252 -2.49 24.54 1.45
CA LYS A 252 -3.17 24.90 0.21
C LYS A 252 -4.17 23.84 -0.31
N MET A 253 -4.42 22.80 0.48
CA MET A 253 -5.33 21.74 0.10
C MET A 253 -6.76 22.07 0.51
N ASP A 254 -7.64 22.34 -0.45
CA ASP A 254 -9.04 22.69 -0.20
C ASP A 254 -9.89 21.48 0.21
N LYS A 255 -9.57 20.30 -0.34
CA LYS A 255 -10.30 19.04 -0.07
C LYS A 255 -9.33 17.93 0.28
N PHE A 256 -9.63 17.22 1.37
CA PHE A 256 -8.95 15.98 1.70
C PHE A 256 -9.76 14.78 1.19
N ILE A 257 -9.08 13.88 0.51
CA ILE A 257 -9.62 12.59 0.12
C ILE A 257 -8.97 11.56 1.03
N GLY A 258 -9.75 11.00 1.97
CA GLY A 258 -9.29 10.03 2.95
C GLY A 258 -8.84 10.65 4.28
N PHE A 259 -8.27 9.81 5.13
CA PHE A 259 -7.78 10.18 6.46
C PHE A 259 -6.25 10.27 6.45
N MET A 260 -5.71 11.45 6.72
CA MET A 260 -4.27 11.66 6.86
C MET A 260 -3.86 11.61 8.33
N CYS A 261 -3.04 10.63 8.68
CA CYS A 261 -2.59 10.38 10.05
C CYS A 261 -1.10 10.10 10.12
N PRO A 262 -0.42 10.49 11.22
CA PRO A 262 0.96 10.09 11.46
C PRO A 262 1.06 8.61 11.82
N VAL A 263 2.12 7.98 11.36
CA VAL A 263 2.45 6.60 11.71
C VAL A 263 3.06 6.55 13.12
N LYS A 264 2.61 5.60 13.91
CA LYS A 264 3.16 5.29 15.22
C LYS A 264 4.27 4.25 15.08
N TYR A 265 5.41 4.53 15.67
CA TYR A 265 6.54 3.59 15.67
C TYR A 265 6.56 2.76 16.95
N SER A 266 6.60 1.44 16.80
CA SER A 266 6.52 0.49 17.92
C SER A 266 7.43 -0.72 17.67
N SER A 267 8.00 -1.26 18.74
CA SER A 267 8.66 -2.57 18.72
C SER A 267 7.66 -3.74 18.85
N VAL A 268 6.41 -3.42 19.19
CA VAL A 268 5.32 -4.40 19.31
C VAL A 268 4.39 -4.21 18.12
N ARG A 269 4.18 -5.27 17.36
CA ARG A 269 3.26 -5.28 16.22
C ARG A 269 1.83 -5.38 16.74
N PRO A 270 0.90 -4.50 16.31
CA PRO A 270 -0.51 -4.66 16.63
C PRO A 270 -1.07 -5.89 15.93
N THR A 271 -2.08 -6.50 16.53
CA THR A 271 -2.80 -7.65 15.97
C THR A 271 -4.26 -7.27 15.75
N VAL A 272 -4.89 -7.89 14.76
CA VAL A 272 -6.32 -7.76 14.48
C VAL A 272 -6.97 -9.11 14.76
N SER A 273 -7.99 -9.10 15.60
CA SER A 273 -8.75 -10.28 15.97
C SER A 273 -9.89 -10.55 14.98
N LEU A 274 -10.46 -11.77 15.01
CA LEU A 274 -11.69 -12.08 14.25
C LEU A 274 -12.84 -11.16 14.67
N LYS A 275 -12.94 -10.86 15.96
CA LYS A 275 -13.92 -9.94 16.49
C LYS A 275 -13.76 -8.52 15.94
N ASP A 276 -12.52 -8.05 15.76
CA ASP A 276 -12.26 -6.74 15.14
C ASP A 276 -12.72 -6.70 13.67
N LEU A 277 -12.74 -7.84 13.00
CA LEU A 277 -13.31 -7.98 11.66
C LEU A 277 -14.84 -8.21 11.66
N GLY A 278 -15.49 -8.13 12.81
CA GLY A 278 -16.92 -8.39 12.94
C GLY A 278 -17.30 -9.87 12.84
N ILE A 279 -16.33 -10.78 12.94
CA ILE A 279 -16.56 -12.22 12.87
C ILE A 279 -16.73 -12.76 14.29
N THR A 280 -17.95 -12.83 14.76
CA THR A 280 -18.30 -13.35 16.10
C THR A 280 -18.93 -14.73 16.07
N GLU A 281 -19.48 -15.11 14.91
CA GLU A 281 -20.08 -16.40 14.61
C GLU A 281 -19.85 -16.77 13.14
N LEU A 282 -19.82 -18.08 12.85
CA LEU A 282 -19.66 -18.60 11.48
C LEU A 282 -21.06 -18.80 10.86
N LYS A 283 -21.68 -17.72 10.45
CA LYS A 283 -22.95 -17.74 9.71
C LYS A 283 -22.73 -17.22 8.30
N THR A 284 -23.33 -17.89 7.32
CA THR A 284 -23.32 -17.46 5.92
C THR A 284 -24.72 -17.01 5.49
N ASP A 285 -24.77 -16.07 4.55
CA ASP A 285 -26.00 -15.67 3.87
C ASP A 285 -26.45 -16.72 2.83
N GLU A 286 -27.54 -16.45 2.12
CA GLU A 286 -28.11 -17.33 1.08
C GLU A 286 -27.15 -17.60 -0.08
N ASN A 287 -26.11 -16.76 -0.26
CA ASN A 287 -25.09 -16.88 -1.31
C ASN A 287 -23.80 -17.56 -0.80
N GLY A 288 -23.78 -18.03 0.44
CA GLY A 288 -22.60 -18.61 1.08
C GLY A 288 -21.58 -17.60 1.58
N LYS A 289 -21.89 -16.29 1.55
CA LYS A 289 -21.02 -15.22 2.06
C LYS A 289 -21.15 -15.11 3.56
N LEU A 290 -20.01 -14.99 4.25
CA LEU A 290 -19.98 -14.81 5.71
C LEU A 290 -20.75 -13.55 6.12
N ILE A 291 -21.65 -13.72 7.09
CA ILE A 291 -22.34 -12.60 7.74
C ILE A 291 -21.42 -12.06 8.82
N THR A 292 -20.99 -10.81 8.68
CA THR A 292 -20.15 -10.12 9.66
C THR A 292 -20.99 -9.08 10.41
N GLU A 293 -20.63 -8.86 11.66
CA GLU A 293 -21.09 -7.71 12.43
C GLU A 293 -20.33 -6.44 12.01
N GLU A 294 -20.45 -5.37 12.75
CA GLU A 294 -19.75 -4.13 12.50
C GLU A 294 -18.22 -4.33 12.66
N VAL A 295 -17.47 -3.96 11.63
CA VAL A 295 -16.00 -4.03 11.62
C VAL A 295 -15.43 -2.94 12.52
N ASN A 296 -14.52 -3.30 13.40
CA ASN A 296 -13.78 -2.35 14.22
C ASN A 296 -12.71 -1.61 13.38
N ILE A 297 -13.12 -0.55 12.72
CA ILE A 297 -12.25 0.26 11.86
C ILE A 297 -11.05 0.83 12.64
N SER A 298 -11.24 1.19 13.91
CA SER A 298 -10.18 1.70 14.78
C SER A 298 -9.03 0.70 14.98
N ALA A 299 -9.34 -0.59 15.12
CA ALA A 299 -8.32 -1.64 15.24
C ALA A 299 -7.52 -1.78 13.94
N ILE A 300 -8.20 -1.77 12.80
CA ILE A 300 -7.57 -1.89 11.48
C ILE A 300 -6.69 -0.67 11.18
N PHE A 301 -7.19 0.55 11.42
CA PHE A 301 -6.38 1.76 11.26
C PHE A 301 -5.20 1.81 12.22
N SER A 302 -5.37 1.37 13.47
CA SER A 302 -4.24 1.25 14.40
C SER A 302 -3.15 0.35 13.84
N HIS A 303 -3.53 -0.71 13.13
CA HIS A 303 -2.58 -1.61 12.48
C HIS A 303 -1.93 -0.96 11.25
N LEU A 304 -2.72 -0.34 10.36
CA LEU A 304 -2.22 0.36 9.16
C LEU A 304 -1.33 1.57 9.52
N LEU A 305 -1.51 2.15 10.69
CA LEU A 305 -0.76 3.31 11.19
C LEU A 305 0.32 2.94 12.20
N THR A 306 0.70 1.67 12.31
CA THR A 306 1.81 1.25 13.18
C THR A 306 2.90 0.59 12.35
N LYS A 307 4.15 1.08 12.51
CA LYS A 307 5.33 0.60 11.82
C LYS A 307 6.44 0.24 12.81
N ASN A 308 7.36 -0.64 12.40
CA ASN A 308 8.48 -1.00 13.27
C ASN A 308 9.34 0.23 13.59
N LYS A 309 9.81 0.31 14.84
CA LYS A 309 10.62 1.43 15.34
C LYS A 309 11.91 1.68 14.55
N CYS A 310 12.46 0.69 13.86
CA CYS A 310 13.65 0.89 13.01
C CYS A 310 13.42 1.87 11.85
N TRP A 311 12.16 2.17 11.50
CA TRP A 311 11.76 3.11 10.46
C TRP A 311 11.38 4.50 10.99
N ASP A 312 11.62 4.82 12.25
CA ASP A 312 11.18 6.09 12.88
C ASP A 312 11.80 7.35 12.25
N TYR A 313 12.93 7.21 11.57
CA TYR A 313 13.57 8.29 10.80
C TYR A 313 12.73 8.78 9.62
N GLU A 314 11.74 8.00 9.15
CA GLU A 314 10.86 8.39 8.06
C GLU A 314 9.86 9.47 8.48
N GLN A 315 9.50 9.52 9.75
CA GLN A 315 8.43 10.40 10.27
C GLN A 315 7.19 10.36 9.37
N GLU A 316 6.74 9.13 9.09
CA GLU A 316 5.75 8.85 8.06
C GLU A 316 4.35 9.32 8.44
N TRP A 317 3.64 9.84 7.45
CA TRP A 317 2.21 10.14 7.47
C TRP A 317 1.53 9.41 6.35
N ARG A 318 0.30 8.97 6.57
CA ARG A 318 -0.47 8.19 5.60
C ARG A 318 -1.82 8.81 5.32
N ILE A 319 -2.17 8.93 4.04
CA ILE A 319 -3.56 9.11 3.62
C ILE A 319 -4.12 7.72 3.37
N ILE A 320 -5.21 7.38 4.06
CA ILE A 320 -5.91 6.11 3.93
C ILE A 320 -7.29 6.39 3.35
N ASN A 321 -7.60 5.77 2.23
CA ASN A 321 -8.92 5.82 1.60
C ASN A 321 -9.59 4.45 1.77
N VAL A 322 -10.88 4.48 2.10
CA VAL A 322 -11.71 3.30 2.34
C VAL A 322 -12.56 2.96 1.10
N GLU A 323 -12.67 3.90 0.18
CA GLU A 323 -13.43 3.74 -1.06
C GLU A 323 -12.49 3.36 -2.21
N GLY A 324 -12.66 2.16 -2.73
CA GLY A 324 -11.91 1.69 -3.89
C GLY A 324 -12.47 0.36 -4.40
N GLU A 325 -12.27 0.09 -5.68
CA GLU A 325 -12.49 -1.24 -6.23
C GLU A 325 -11.37 -2.17 -5.74
N PRO A 326 -11.66 -3.45 -5.45
CA PRO A 326 -10.66 -4.39 -4.96
C PRO A 326 -9.43 -4.44 -5.87
N TYR A 327 -8.24 -4.39 -5.26
CA TYR A 327 -6.93 -4.45 -5.92
C TYR A 327 -6.63 -3.32 -6.92
N THR A 328 -7.49 -2.32 -7.02
CA THR A 328 -7.30 -1.21 -7.95
C THR A 328 -6.63 -0.04 -7.24
N PRO A 329 -5.49 0.43 -7.73
CA PRO A 329 -4.88 1.64 -7.20
C PRO A 329 -5.76 2.85 -7.47
N LEU A 330 -5.71 3.82 -6.58
CA LEU A 330 -6.46 5.05 -6.68
C LEU A 330 -5.52 6.21 -7.02
N PHE A 331 -5.92 7.04 -7.98
CA PHE A 331 -5.30 8.35 -8.18
C PHE A 331 -5.97 9.35 -7.24
N VAL A 332 -5.17 9.95 -6.37
CA VAL A 332 -5.62 10.94 -5.40
C VAL A 332 -5.10 12.30 -5.83
N GLU A 333 -5.97 13.31 -5.85
CA GLU A 333 -5.55 14.68 -6.07
C GLU A 333 -4.53 15.09 -4.99
N THR A 334 -3.38 15.61 -5.43
CA THR A 334 -2.34 16.02 -4.49
C THR A 334 -2.65 17.36 -3.87
N PRO A 335 -2.11 17.60 -2.65
CA PRO A 335 -1.87 18.94 -2.19
C PRO A 335 -0.99 19.71 -3.18
N PHE A 336 -0.93 21.03 -3.03
CA PHE A 336 -0.07 21.86 -3.86
C PHE A 336 1.40 21.39 -3.77
N VAL A 337 1.98 21.05 -4.92
CA VAL A 337 3.42 20.79 -5.02
C VAL A 337 4.15 22.11 -4.93
N LYS A 338 4.88 22.32 -3.85
CA LYS A 338 5.61 23.55 -3.58
C LYS A 338 6.96 23.57 -4.25
N SER A 339 7.72 22.48 -4.12
CA SER A 339 9.04 22.38 -4.72
C SER A 339 9.43 20.93 -5.05
N ILE A 340 10.41 20.80 -5.92
CA ILE A 340 11.05 19.53 -6.24
C ILE A 340 12.56 19.67 -6.05
N THR A 341 13.17 18.75 -5.30
CA THR A 341 14.62 18.67 -5.18
C THR A 341 15.12 17.48 -6.00
N LEU A 342 15.99 17.74 -6.96
CA LEU A 342 16.64 16.75 -7.80
C LEU A 342 17.83 16.15 -7.06
N GLY A 343 17.98 14.82 -7.12
CA GLY A 343 19.09 14.09 -6.51
C GLY A 343 20.44 14.42 -7.14
N LEU A 344 21.51 13.97 -6.50
CA LEU A 344 22.90 14.26 -6.92
C LEU A 344 23.19 13.74 -8.33
N ASP A 345 22.71 12.53 -8.64
CA ASP A 345 23.02 11.77 -9.85
C ASP A 345 21.77 11.47 -10.68
N LEU A 346 20.79 12.39 -10.67
CA LEU A 346 19.60 12.25 -11.49
C LEU A 346 19.96 12.29 -12.97
N ASP A 347 19.39 11.38 -13.76
CA ASP A 347 19.57 11.32 -15.22
C ASP A 347 19.24 12.67 -15.89
N ASP A 348 20.08 13.12 -16.82
CA ASP A 348 19.95 14.42 -17.49
C ASP A 348 18.60 14.61 -18.21
N ILE A 349 18.03 13.52 -18.74
CA ILE A 349 16.73 13.58 -19.43
C ILE A 349 15.61 13.76 -18.40
N CYS A 350 15.63 13.01 -17.31
CA CYS A 350 14.69 13.20 -16.19
C CYS A 350 14.81 14.61 -15.61
N LYS A 351 16.04 15.13 -15.50
CA LYS A 351 16.29 16.50 -15.04
C LYS A 351 15.64 17.54 -15.96
N GLN A 352 15.77 17.38 -17.28
CA GLN A 352 15.17 18.28 -18.25
C GLN A 352 13.64 18.22 -18.24
N LEU A 353 13.07 16.99 -18.23
CA LEU A 353 11.61 16.79 -18.16
C LEU A 353 11.01 17.41 -16.90
N LEU A 354 11.65 17.22 -15.75
CA LEU A 354 11.19 17.80 -14.48
C LEU A 354 11.30 19.33 -14.49
N TRP A 355 12.36 19.88 -15.07
CA TRP A 355 12.49 21.32 -15.22
C TRP A 355 11.35 21.90 -16.06
N ASP A 356 11.03 21.25 -17.19
CA ASP A 356 9.93 21.68 -18.06
C ASP A 356 8.59 21.65 -17.33
N VAL A 357 8.31 20.58 -16.57
CA VAL A 357 7.09 20.46 -15.73
C VAL A 357 7.08 21.52 -14.64
N CYS A 358 8.21 21.77 -13.98
CA CYS A 358 8.31 22.80 -12.93
C CYS A 358 8.00 24.20 -13.50
N LYS A 359 8.53 24.53 -14.67
CA LYS A 359 8.25 25.81 -15.34
C LYS A 359 6.77 25.94 -15.72
N GLU A 360 6.20 24.89 -16.29
CA GLU A 360 4.80 24.91 -16.71
C GLU A 360 3.86 25.12 -15.52
N ARG A 361 4.16 24.48 -14.39
CA ARG A 361 3.31 24.51 -13.19
C ARG A 361 3.68 25.58 -12.16
N GLY A 362 4.74 26.35 -12.37
CA GLY A 362 5.22 27.35 -11.43
C GLY A 362 5.76 26.72 -10.13
N ILE A 363 6.39 25.54 -10.21
CA ILE A 363 6.97 24.81 -9.09
C ILE A 363 8.44 25.17 -8.96
N GLU A 364 8.91 25.45 -7.73
CA GLU A 364 10.34 25.68 -7.47
C GLU A 364 11.14 24.39 -7.68
N CYS A 365 12.23 24.47 -8.42
CA CYS A 365 13.11 23.33 -8.70
C CYS A 365 14.48 23.54 -8.08
N TYR A 366 14.98 22.56 -7.37
CA TYR A 366 16.27 22.61 -6.68
C TYR A 366 17.16 21.44 -7.07
N GLN A 367 18.48 21.68 -7.08
CA GLN A 367 19.51 20.63 -7.16
C GLN A 367 20.05 20.33 -5.76
N LEU A 368 20.05 19.08 -5.36
CA LEU A 368 20.70 18.62 -4.13
C LEU A 368 22.22 18.82 -4.24
N VAL A 369 22.83 19.28 -3.17
CA VAL A 369 24.26 19.54 -3.09
C VAL A 369 24.82 19.01 -1.77
N VAL A 370 25.94 18.30 -1.82
CA VAL A 370 26.67 17.83 -0.64
C VAL A 370 27.45 18.99 -0.03
N ASN A 371 27.32 19.21 1.26
CA ASN A 371 28.18 20.17 1.97
C ASN A 371 29.60 19.58 2.13
N PRO A 372 30.65 20.24 1.60
CA PRO A 372 32.01 19.68 1.65
C PRO A 372 32.64 19.73 3.06
N SER A 373 32.03 20.47 3.98
CA SER A 373 32.60 20.74 5.31
C SER A 373 32.01 19.87 6.41
N ASN A 374 30.85 19.26 6.19
CA ASN A 374 30.16 18.43 7.18
C ASN A 374 29.21 17.43 6.51
N TYR A 375 28.57 16.56 7.31
CA TYR A 375 27.59 15.57 6.85
C TYR A 375 26.18 16.17 6.67
N SER A 376 26.06 17.36 6.05
CA SER A 376 24.75 17.94 5.73
C SER A 376 24.52 18.04 4.23
N LEU A 377 23.25 18.05 3.87
CA LEU A 377 22.80 18.33 2.52
C LEU A 377 22.37 19.80 2.43
N THR A 378 22.62 20.42 1.29
CA THR A 378 22.09 21.74 0.92
C THR A 378 21.39 21.61 -0.42
N ARG A 379 20.62 22.62 -0.82
CA ARG A 379 20.01 22.65 -2.15
C ARG A 379 20.20 24.01 -2.81
N LYS A 380 20.50 23.99 -4.10
CA LYS A 380 20.62 25.19 -4.96
C LYS A 380 19.36 25.31 -5.78
N ILE A 381 18.73 26.48 -5.83
CA ILE A 381 17.63 26.74 -6.76
C ILE A 381 18.15 26.66 -8.18
N LEU A 382 17.39 26.01 -9.06
CA LEU A 382 17.67 25.94 -10.49
C LEU A 382 17.01 27.09 -11.22
N THR A 383 17.68 27.59 -12.25
CA THR A 383 17.22 28.68 -13.12
C THR A 383 17.44 28.30 -14.57
N ASP A 384 16.97 29.12 -15.52
CA ASP A 384 17.23 28.91 -16.95
C ASP A 384 18.72 28.88 -17.31
N GLU A 385 19.58 29.53 -16.49
CA GLU A 385 21.05 29.49 -16.67
C GLU A 385 21.63 28.09 -16.45
N ASP A 386 21.00 27.25 -15.65
CA ASP A 386 21.43 25.86 -15.42
C ASP A 386 21.04 24.93 -16.59
N PHE A 387 20.23 25.41 -17.56
CA PHE A 387 19.74 24.68 -18.72
C PHE A 387 20.12 25.37 -20.04
N VAL A 388 21.34 25.85 -20.13
CA VAL A 388 21.90 26.45 -21.35
C VAL A 388 21.89 25.43 -22.49
N PHE A 389 21.67 25.91 -23.70
CA PHE A 389 21.67 25.07 -24.89
C PHE A 389 22.98 24.26 -25.02
N ASP A 390 22.83 22.94 -25.05
CA ASP A 390 23.89 21.97 -25.30
C ASP A 390 23.42 21.03 -26.39
N LYS A 391 24.08 21.10 -27.57
CA LYS A 391 23.67 20.34 -28.74
C LYS A 391 23.53 18.86 -28.51
N GLU A 392 24.47 18.22 -27.82
CA GLU A 392 24.47 16.77 -27.58
C GLU A 392 23.35 16.37 -26.60
N LYS A 393 23.09 17.19 -25.59
CA LYS A 393 22.00 16.96 -24.65
C LYS A 393 20.63 17.11 -25.33
N GLU A 394 20.46 18.15 -26.15
CA GLU A 394 19.22 18.38 -26.90
C GLU A 394 18.95 17.25 -27.89
N GLU A 395 19.96 16.79 -28.63
CA GLU A 395 19.81 15.64 -29.54
C GLU A 395 19.37 14.37 -28.80
N ARG A 396 19.98 14.08 -27.65
CA ARG A 396 19.59 12.93 -26.82
C ARG A 396 18.15 13.07 -26.30
N TYR A 397 17.78 14.27 -25.90
CA TYR A 397 16.43 14.56 -25.39
C TYR A 397 15.37 14.42 -26.50
N ILE A 398 15.58 15.01 -27.66
CA ILE A 398 14.70 14.87 -28.83
C ILE A 398 14.54 13.39 -29.19
N LYS A 399 15.64 12.65 -29.28
CA LYS A 399 15.62 11.22 -29.60
C LYS A 399 14.83 10.43 -28.59
N PHE A 400 15.06 10.68 -27.30
CA PHE A 400 14.34 10.00 -26.22
C PHE A 400 12.82 10.24 -26.32
N ILE A 401 12.37 11.51 -26.45
CA ILE A 401 10.94 11.80 -26.52
C ILE A 401 10.31 11.17 -27.77
N CYS A 402 10.99 11.21 -28.93
CA CYS A 402 10.48 10.55 -30.12
C CYS A 402 10.34 9.03 -29.94
N GLU A 403 11.30 8.38 -29.28
CA GLU A 403 11.24 6.95 -28.97
C GLU A 403 10.18 6.63 -27.92
N HIS A 404 9.84 7.57 -27.05
CA HIS A 404 8.83 7.44 -26.00
C HIS A 404 7.39 7.66 -26.52
N THR A 405 7.18 8.62 -27.41
CA THR A 405 5.85 8.96 -27.92
C THR A 405 5.21 7.84 -28.75
N ILE A 406 6.01 7.03 -29.46
CA ILE A 406 5.49 5.91 -30.26
C ILE A 406 4.79 4.85 -29.39
N PRO A 407 5.47 4.25 -28.38
CA PRO A 407 4.82 3.27 -27.49
C PRO A 407 3.65 3.86 -26.68
N LEU A 408 3.71 5.15 -26.35
CA LEU A 408 2.65 5.81 -25.62
C LEU A 408 1.40 5.94 -26.49
N GLY A 409 1.55 6.33 -27.77
CA GLY A 409 0.47 6.35 -28.73
C GLY A 409 -0.19 4.98 -28.95
N GLU A 410 0.62 3.92 -29.02
CA GLU A 410 0.13 2.54 -29.08
C GLU A 410 -0.71 2.17 -27.84
N LYS A 411 -0.22 2.48 -26.64
CA LYS A 411 -0.96 2.24 -25.39
C LYS A 411 -2.30 2.99 -25.34
N ILE A 412 -2.34 4.22 -25.79
CA ILE A 412 -3.59 5.00 -25.86
C ILE A 412 -4.57 4.31 -26.80
N SER A 413 -4.12 3.87 -27.96
CA SER A 413 -4.95 3.17 -28.95
C SER A 413 -5.53 1.88 -28.37
N ASP A 414 -4.71 1.06 -27.70
CA ASP A 414 -5.13 -0.20 -27.07
C ASP A 414 -6.15 0.04 -25.95
N ASN A 415 -5.91 1.02 -25.11
CA ASN A 415 -6.86 1.37 -24.03
C ASN A 415 -8.17 1.95 -24.59
N CYS A 416 -8.12 2.76 -25.64
CA CYS A 416 -9.33 3.25 -26.33
C CYS A 416 -10.16 2.10 -26.91
N ASN A 417 -9.51 1.10 -27.50
CA ASN A 417 -10.18 -0.08 -28.04
C ASN A 417 -10.82 -0.89 -26.91
N THR A 418 -10.09 -1.12 -25.82
CA THR A 418 -10.58 -1.82 -24.62
C THR A 418 -11.79 -1.10 -24.03
N LEU A 419 -11.70 0.21 -23.83
CA LEU A 419 -12.78 1.04 -23.30
C LEU A 419 -14.03 0.99 -24.23
N THR A 420 -13.84 1.09 -25.54
CA THR A 420 -14.93 1.05 -26.52
C THR A 420 -15.65 -0.30 -26.51
N ASN A 421 -14.92 -1.39 -26.38
CA ASN A 421 -15.50 -2.73 -26.32
C ASN A 421 -16.23 -2.95 -24.98
N ALA A 422 -15.63 -2.55 -23.87
CA ALA A 422 -16.25 -2.61 -22.55
C ALA A 422 -17.54 -1.81 -22.47
N MET A 423 -17.60 -0.63 -23.09
CA MET A 423 -18.84 0.15 -23.18
C MET A 423 -19.94 -0.55 -23.99
N LYS A 424 -19.60 -1.24 -25.09
CA LYS A 424 -20.56 -1.99 -25.89
C LYS A 424 -21.11 -3.22 -25.16
N GLU A 425 -20.28 -3.87 -24.37
CA GLU A 425 -20.61 -5.08 -23.61
C GLU A 425 -21.27 -4.80 -22.26
N GLY A 426 -21.34 -3.52 -21.85
CA GLY A 426 -21.86 -3.10 -20.55
C GLY A 426 -20.88 -3.32 -19.39
N ASN A 427 -19.66 -3.76 -19.67
CA ASN A 427 -18.58 -4.04 -18.72
C ASN A 427 -17.60 -2.86 -18.63
N PHE A 428 -18.11 -1.68 -18.30
CA PHE A 428 -17.29 -0.47 -18.18
C PHE A 428 -16.33 -0.58 -16.99
N GLU A 429 -15.04 -0.33 -17.22
CA GLU A 429 -14.00 -0.22 -16.20
C GLU A 429 -13.48 1.22 -16.12
N SER A 430 -13.63 1.84 -14.95
CA SER A 430 -13.14 3.21 -14.70
C SER A 430 -11.64 3.35 -14.92
N THR A 431 -10.87 2.31 -14.59
CA THR A 431 -9.42 2.25 -14.78
C THR A 431 -9.00 2.42 -16.23
N SER A 432 -9.72 1.78 -17.16
CA SER A 432 -9.44 1.92 -18.60
C SER A 432 -9.69 3.34 -19.09
N MET A 433 -10.74 4.00 -18.61
CA MET A 433 -11.03 5.41 -18.91
C MET A 433 -9.92 6.32 -18.36
N MET A 434 -9.54 6.16 -17.12
CA MET A 434 -8.50 6.98 -16.49
C MET A 434 -7.15 6.81 -17.20
N ASN A 435 -6.79 5.60 -17.61
CA ASN A 435 -5.58 5.35 -18.38
C ASN A 435 -5.61 6.04 -19.75
N VAL A 436 -6.74 6.03 -20.45
CA VAL A 436 -6.88 6.77 -21.73
C VAL A 436 -6.64 8.25 -21.50
N LEU A 437 -7.27 8.83 -20.50
CA LEU A 437 -7.15 10.26 -20.21
C LEU A 437 -5.73 10.66 -19.80
N THR A 438 -5.13 9.95 -18.84
CA THR A 438 -3.77 10.26 -18.36
C THR A 438 -2.75 10.10 -19.47
N PHE A 439 -2.75 8.99 -20.21
CA PHE A 439 -1.81 8.78 -21.30
C PHE A 439 -1.99 9.78 -22.46
N THR A 440 -3.21 10.22 -22.72
CA THR A 440 -3.46 11.27 -23.73
C THR A 440 -2.84 12.59 -23.30
N LEU A 441 -3.01 12.98 -22.03
CA LEU A 441 -2.42 14.20 -21.50
C LEU A 441 -0.89 14.13 -21.50
N ASP A 442 -0.32 12.99 -21.08
CA ASP A 442 1.13 12.75 -21.11
C ASP A 442 1.69 12.88 -22.53
N TYR A 443 1.05 12.22 -23.49
CA TYR A 443 1.42 12.31 -24.90
C TYR A 443 1.42 13.74 -25.42
N LEU A 444 0.35 14.48 -25.16
CA LEU A 444 0.23 15.87 -25.62
C LEU A 444 1.30 16.76 -24.98
N SER A 445 1.55 16.60 -23.68
CA SER A 445 2.57 17.36 -22.97
C SER A 445 3.97 17.08 -23.51
N ASP A 446 4.33 15.81 -23.67
CA ASP A 446 5.64 15.42 -24.21
C ASP A 446 5.85 15.93 -25.62
N VAL A 447 4.85 15.84 -26.47
CA VAL A 447 4.91 16.35 -27.82
C VAL A 447 5.02 17.88 -27.85
N TYR A 448 4.36 18.57 -26.92
CA TYR A 448 4.49 20.02 -26.82
C TYR A 448 5.93 20.42 -26.49
N PHE A 449 6.55 19.78 -25.51
CA PHE A 449 7.95 20.00 -25.18
C PHE A 449 8.89 19.58 -26.32
N LEU A 450 8.59 18.47 -26.99
CA LEU A 450 9.33 18.05 -28.17
C LEU A 450 9.32 19.14 -29.28
N LYS A 451 8.14 19.70 -29.61
CA LYS A 451 8.03 20.78 -30.61
C LYS A 451 8.90 21.98 -30.20
N ARG A 452 8.85 22.40 -28.95
CA ARG A 452 9.64 23.55 -28.46
C ARG A 452 11.15 23.26 -28.52
N THR A 453 11.59 22.12 -28.02
CA THR A 453 13.00 21.71 -28.01
C THR A 453 13.52 21.54 -29.44
N PHE A 454 12.76 20.88 -30.32
CA PHE A 454 13.09 20.72 -31.71
C PHE A 454 13.23 22.07 -32.45
N ASN A 455 12.29 22.98 -32.22
CA ASN A 455 12.34 24.32 -32.80
C ASN A 455 13.55 25.11 -32.27
N ARG A 456 13.90 25.01 -31.00
CA ARG A 456 15.11 25.59 -30.39
C ARG A 456 16.37 25.01 -31.02
N PHE A 457 16.45 23.66 -31.11
CA PHE A 457 17.57 22.97 -31.73
C PHE A 457 17.81 23.42 -33.17
N CYS A 458 16.78 23.41 -34.01
CA CYS A 458 16.89 23.86 -35.40
C CYS A 458 17.37 25.31 -35.51
N ARG A 459 16.86 26.21 -34.68
CA ARG A 459 17.28 27.62 -34.65
C ARG A 459 18.73 27.81 -34.23
N CYS A 460 19.14 27.16 -33.13
CA CYS A 460 20.48 27.30 -32.56
C CYS A 460 21.57 26.63 -33.41
N THR A 461 21.24 25.58 -34.14
CA THR A 461 22.19 24.85 -35.01
C THR A 461 22.13 25.32 -36.47
N ASN A 462 21.19 26.17 -36.83
CA ASN A 462 20.89 26.55 -38.20
C ASN A 462 20.65 25.35 -39.13
N THR A 463 20.00 24.29 -38.58
CA THR A 463 19.75 23.03 -39.26
C THR A 463 18.31 22.99 -39.73
N SER A 464 18.06 22.52 -40.96
CA SER A 464 16.68 22.36 -41.47
C SER A 464 15.95 21.19 -40.82
N THR A 465 14.64 21.25 -40.77
CA THR A 465 13.80 20.14 -40.27
C THR A 465 14.12 18.84 -41.00
N SER A 466 14.30 18.87 -42.33
CA SER A 466 14.63 17.70 -43.15
C SER A 466 15.97 17.05 -42.80
N GLU A 467 16.95 17.82 -42.34
CA GLU A 467 18.25 17.30 -41.91
C GLU A 467 18.14 16.58 -40.57
N VAL A 468 17.36 17.12 -39.63
CA VAL A 468 17.15 16.48 -38.31
C VAL A 468 16.26 15.23 -38.42
N THR A 469 15.23 15.29 -39.30
CA THR A 469 14.31 14.15 -39.51
C THR A 469 14.89 13.08 -40.46
N GLY A 470 16.12 13.22 -40.91
CA GLY A 470 16.85 12.20 -41.66
C GLY A 470 17.06 10.89 -40.87
N ASP A 471 17.01 10.93 -39.53
CA ASP A 471 16.82 9.75 -38.70
C ASP A 471 15.39 9.21 -38.90
N THR A 472 15.24 8.01 -39.41
CA THR A 472 13.97 7.40 -39.78
C THR A 472 12.97 7.36 -38.61
N LYS A 473 13.46 7.14 -37.39
CA LYS A 473 12.59 7.07 -36.18
C LYS A 473 12.01 8.44 -35.81
N ILE A 474 12.84 9.46 -35.84
CA ILE A 474 12.40 10.84 -35.57
C ILE A 474 11.40 11.28 -36.66
N GLY A 475 11.69 11.04 -37.92
CA GLY A 475 10.81 11.38 -39.03
C GLY A 475 9.44 10.69 -38.95
N ILE A 476 9.41 9.42 -38.62
CA ILE A 476 8.16 8.67 -38.41
C ILE A 476 7.37 9.26 -37.23
N ALA A 477 8.02 9.49 -36.08
CA ALA A 477 7.35 10.05 -34.92
C ALA A 477 6.69 11.42 -35.24
N ILE A 478 7.42 12.33 -35.87
CA ILE A 478 6.91 13.65 -36.21
C ILE A 478 5.75 13.57 -37.23
N SER A 479 5.82 12.71 -38.23
CA SER A 479 4.76 12.57 -39.24
C SER A 479 3.44 12.00 -38.64
N GLN A 480 3.51 11.23 -37.57
CA GLN A 480 2.34 10.63 -36.94
C GLN A 480 1.69 11.53 -35.88
N ILE A 481 2.46 12.45 -35.28
CA ILE A 481 2.03 13.26 -34.14
C ILE A 481 0.77 14.09 -34.43
N ASP A 482 0.77 14.88 -35.49
CA ASP A 482 -0.34 15.79 -35.78
C ASP A 482 -1.64 15.04 -36.14
N SER A 483 -1.51 13.87 -36.80
CA SER A 483 -2.65 12.99 -37.05
C SER A 483 -3.22 12.41 -35.74
N PHE A 484 -2.35 11.98 -34.84
CA PHE A 484 -2.74 11.41 -33.56
C PHE A 484 -3.41 12.47 -32.67
N ILE A 485 -2.87 13.69 -32.60
CA ILE A 485 -3.46 14.79 -31.84
C ILE A 485 -4.90 15.05 -32.30
N SER A 486 -5.14 15.13 -33.61
CA SER A 486 -6.48 15.37 -34.19
C SER A 486 -7.46 14.23 -33.86
N GLN A 487 -7.02 12.97 -33.89
CA GLN A 487 -7.86 11.83 -33.55
C GLN A 487 -8.18 11.78 -32.03
N SER A 488 -7.19 12.10 -31.21
CA SER A 488 -7.35 12.15 -29.76
C SER A 488 -8.36 13.23 -29.33
N GLU A 489 -8.34 14.38 -29.96
CA GLU A 489 -9.29 15.46 -29.70
C GLU A 489 -10.75 15.03 -29.92
N ILE A 490 -11.02 14.30 -31.01
CA ILE A 490 -12.35 13.78 -31.29
C ILE A 490 -12.76 12.74 -30.20
N GLY A 491 -11.84 11.90 -29.81
CA GLY A 491 -12.08 10.87 -28.78
C GLY A 491 -12.39 11.45 -27.41
N VAL A 492 -11.59 12.43 -26.98
CA VAL A 492 -11.74 13.10 -25.68
C VAL A 492 -13.04 13.89 -25.60
N ASN A 493 -13.42 14.59 -26.66
CA ASN A 493 -14.70 15.32 -26.69
C ASN A 493 -15.91 14.36 -26.54
N LYS A 494 -15.89 13.21 -27.21
CA LYS A 494 -16.94 12.20 -27.07
C LYS A 494 -17.00 11.62 -25.66
N LEU A 495 -15.85 11.42 -25.02
CA LEU A 495 -15.79 10.92 -23.65
C LEU A 495 -16.33 11.97 -22.66
N ASP A 496 -15.98 13.24 -22.83
CA ASP A 496 -16.49 14.35 -22.01
C ASP A 496 -18.02 14.45 -22.11
N ASP A 497 -18.58 14.37 -23.31
CA ASP A 497 -20.04 14.36 -23.52
C ASP A 497 -20.74 13.17 -22.82
N SER A 498 -20.04 12.06 -22.68
CA SER A 498 -20.57 10.84 -22.07
C SER A 498 -20.36 10.74 -20.56
N LEU A 499 -19.45 11.54 -20.00
CA LEU A 499 -18.97 11.41 -18.62
C LEU A 499 -20.08 11.50 -17.57
N VAL A 500 -21.03 12.43 -17.75
CA VAL A 500 -22.18 12.61 -16.85
C VAL A 500 -23.07 11.37 -16.85
N ASN A 501 -23.32 10.77 -18.02
CA ASN A 501 -24.12 9.55 -18.12
C ASN A 501 -23.43 8.36 -17.45
N ILE A 502 -22.09 8.22 -17.62
CA ILE A 502 -21.29 7.19 -16.97
C ILE A 502 -21.40 7.33 -15.45
N ARG A 503 -21.39 8.54 -14.92
CA ARG A 503 -21.57 8.83 -13.50
C ARG A 503 -22.99 8.47 -13.01
N ILE A 504 -24.04 8.85 -13.75
CA ILE A 504 -25.42 8.54 -13.41
C ILE A 504 -25.66 7.03 -13.35
N MET A 505 -24.99 6.25 -14.19
CA MET A 505 -25.05 4.80 -14.20
C MET A 505 -24.24 4.14 -13.06
N ASN A 506 -23.67 4.91 -12.14
CA ASN A 506 -22.80 4.44 -11.04
C ASN A 506 -21.61 3.59 -11.52
N LYS A 507 -21.09 3.87 -12.69
CA LYS A 507 -19.91 3.17 -13.27
C LYS A 507 -18.59 3.77 -12.83
N ILE A 508 -18.61 4.96 -12.24
CA ILE A 508 -17.46 5.66 -11.66
C ILE A 508 -17.87 6.30 -10.32
N THR A 509 -16.92 6.42 -9.42
CA THR A 509 -17.09 7.11 -8.13
C THR A 509 -17.15 8.62 -8.33
N SER A 510 -17.58 9.35 -7.28
CA SER A 510 -17.57 10.82 -7.30
C SER A 510 -16.18 11.38 -7.50
N ASN A 511 -15.17 10.77 -6.87
CA ASN A 511 -13.78 11.16 -6.99
C ASN A 511 -13.25 10.95 -8.41
N GLU A 512 -13.46 9.78 -8.99
CA GLU A 512 -13.04 9.49 -10.36
C GLU A 512 -13.70 10.43 -11.37
N PHE A 513 -14.96 10.80 -11.16
CA PHE A 513 -15.65 11.79 -12.00
C PHE A 513 -14.95 13.15 -11.95
N GLU A 514 -14.64 13.67 -10.75
CA GLU A 514 -13.98 14.98 -10.61
C GLU A 514 -12.55 14.95 -11.17
N VAL A 515 -11.79 13.87 -10.93
CA VAL A 515 -10.44 13.69 -11.49
C VAL A 515 -10.48 13.58 -13.00
N ALA A 516 -11.39 12.79 -13.57
CA ALA A 516 -11.55 12.68 -15.02
C ALA A 516 -11.90 14.03 -15.66
N LYS A 517 -12.80 14.79 -15.05
CA LYS A 517 -13.20 16.11 -15.51
C LYS A 517 -12.04 17.10 -15.51
N LYS A 518 -11.20 17.07 -14.47
CA LYS A 518 -9.99 17.89 -14.39
C LYS A 518 -9.02 17.52 -15.51
N ILE A 519 -8.69 16.23 -15.68
CA ILE A 519 -7.76 15.78 -16.72
C ILE A 519 -8.29 16.14 -18.13
N ILE A 520 -9.59 16.01 -18.38
CA ILE A 520 -10.20 16.43 -19.65
C ILE A 520 -10.01 17.94 -19.89
N ALA A 521 -10.14 18.76 -18.84
CA ALA A 521 -9.89 20.20 -18.96
C ALA A 521 -8.43 20.49 -19.32
N ASP A 522 -7.48 19.83 -18.65
CA ASP A 522 -6.05 19.96 -18.92
C ASP A 522 -5.70 19.48 -20.35
N ILE A 523 -6.30 18.37 -20.81
CA ILE A 523 -6.16 17.90 -22.20
C ILE A 523 -6.66 18.95 -23.22
N LYS A 524 -7.81 19.55 -22.95
CA LYS A 524 -8.35 20.60 -23.84
C LYS A 524 -7.43 21.83 -23.92
N GLU A 525 -6.86 22.22 -22.78
CA GLU A 525 -5.85 23.29 -22.76
C GLU A 525 -4.62 22.91 -23.58
N MET A 526 -4.16 21.66 -23.50
CA MET A 526 -3.02 21.19 -24.30
C MET A 526 -3.32 21.19 -25.80
N PHE A 527 -4.54 20.88 -26.24
CA PHE A 527 -4.92 21.01 -27.66
C PHE A 527 -4.79 22.45 -28.14
N GLU A 528 -5.21 23.44 -27.33
CA GLU A 528 -5.02 24.85 -27.68
C GLU A 528 -3.52 25.21 -27.81
N LYS A 529 -2.70 24.82 -26.82
CA LYS A 529 -1.24 25.04 -26.87
C LYS A 529 -0.61 24.43 -28.13
N HIS A 530 -1.07 23.23 -28.55
CA HIS A 530 -0.58 22.57 -29.75
C HIS A 530 -0.95 23.31 -31.05
N ARG A 531 -2.06 24.02 -31.08
CA ARG A 531 -2.45 24.84 -32.23
C ARG A 531 -1.56 26.07 -32.38
N GLU A 532 -1.02 26.58 -31.28
CA GLU A 532 -0.13 27.76 -31.27
C GLU A 532 1.30 27.41 -31.68
N VAL A 533 1.81 26.23 -31.33
CA VAL A 533 3.19 25.80 -31.59
C VAL A 533 3.26 24.91 -32.83
N LYS A 534 3.84 25.41 -33.92
CA LYS A 534 4.07 24.68 -35.17
C LYS A 534 5.50 24.15 -35.23
N TRP A 535 5.73 23.12 -36.04
CA TRP A 535 7.07 22.61 -36.33
C TRP A 535 7.90 23.65 -37.10
N TYR A 536 9.19 23.76 -36.79
CA TYR A 536 10.11 24.67 -37.48
C TYR A 536 10.19 24.37 -38.97
N GLY A 537 10.07 25.38 -39.82
CA GLY A 537 10.17 25.25 -41.28
C GLY A 537 8.91 24.76 -42.02
N THR A 538 7.79 24.51 -41.35
CA THR A 538 6.50 24.35 -41.99
C THR A 538 5.93 25.72 -42.32
N GLU A 539 5.67 25.98 -43.60
CA GLU A 539 5.31 27.30 -44.14
C GLU A 539 4.12 27.94 -43.44
N GLN A 540 4.27 29.22 -43.19
CA GLN A 540 3.47 30.25 -42.53
C GLN A 540 3.84 30.48 -41.06
N VAL A 541 5.08 30.82 -40.84
CA VAL A 541 5.50 31.52 -39.63
C VAL A 541 5.13 32.99 -39.79
N GLU A 542 3.91 33.36 -39.49
CA GLU A 542 3.65 34.69 -38.99
C GLU A 542 4.37 34.82 -37.66
N VAL A 543 5.28 35.72 -37.65
CA VAL A 543 6.13 36.25 -36.61
C VAL A 543 5.55 36.07 -35.21
N PHE A 544 5.97 35.02 -34.48
CA PHE A 544 5.93 35.04 -33.04
C PHE A 544 7.07 35.92 -32.54
N ASN A 545 6.77 37.19 -32.31
CA ASN A 545 7.51 38.06 -31.42
C ASN A 545 7.27 37.61 -29.98
N GLU A 546 7.65 36.42 -29.62
CA GLU A 546 8.01 36.16 -28.22
C GLU A 546 9.44 36.70 -28.08
N ASN A 547 9.55 37.83 -27.40
CA ASN A 547 10.78 38.27 -26.76
C ASN A 547 11.19 37.18 -25.77
N ILE A 548 11.83 36.13 -26.29
CA ILE A 548 12.72 35.33 -25.49
C ILE A 548 13.99 36.16 -25.48
N ASP A 549 14.11 37.01 -24.46
CA ASP A 549 15.31 37.75 -24.18
C ASP A 549 16.47 36.77 -24.18
N ILE A 550 17.29 36.90 -25.24
CA ILE A 550 18.61 36.32 -25.29
C ILE A 550 19.48 37.36 -24.56
N GLU A 551 19.52 37.31 -23.24
CA GLU A 551 20.62 37.80 -22.44
C GLU A 551 21.23 36.68 -21.64
#